data_dd225cdfc13850b777b26c2cee31d504
#
_entry.id   dd225cdfc13850b777b26c2cee31d504
#
_cell.length_a   1.000
_cell.length_b   1.000
_cell.length_c   1.000
_cell.angle_alpha   90.00
_cell.angle_beta   90.00
_cell.angle_gamma   90.00
#
_symmetry.space_group_name_H-M   'P 1'
#
loop_
_entity.id
_entity.type
_entity.pdbx_description
1 polymer ?
#
loop_
_entity_poly.entity_id
_entity_poly.type
_entity_poly.pdbx_seq_one_letter_code
_entity_poly.pdbx_strand_id
1 'polypeptide(L)'
;VSPFFMQWVIDHVVVTGDRNLLATLALGFTLLLLVQNTVSVMQGWLGMHFSTTLNVQWKSNVFKRLIDLPTDYFAKRHLGDVVSRFGAVDSIQGTLTSTFFVLVLNSLTAVFTFVLMIVYSPILTGLVAATLVVYIAVRWVAYYPLRRATEENIIHAAKQSSYFMETVRGIRAVKQFGKGPQRYSAWMGLLVDTVNTGLTVQKLGIWFGLANKLLFGLANILIIYLAAGMVLDGVFTVGVLMAFLAYKGQFEGRIGSLVDQFVQIKMLSLHAERLADTVLNETESEATPDVGIPDISDDIEISVENVSFR
;
A
#
# COMPACT_ATOMS: atom_id res chain seq x y z
N VAL A 1 -4.01 11.30 23.64
CA VAL A 1 -4.41 11.16 25.05
C VAL A 1 -3.21 10.88 25.93
N SER A 2 -2.35 9.90 25.60
CA SER A 2 -1.16 9.51 26.39
C SER A 2 -0.19 10.65 26.72
N PRO A 3 0.17 11.59 25.81
CA PRO A 3 1.13 12.66 26.12
C PRO A 3 0.63 13.62 27.21
N PHE A 4 -0.64 13.99 27.22
CA PHE A 4 -1.23 14.81 28.26
C PHE A 4 -1.22 14.13 29.63
N PHE A 5 -1.53 12.84 29.67
CA PHE A 5 -1.45 12.09 30.91
C PHE A 5 -0.05 12.15 31.52
N MET A 6 0.98 11.89 30.71
CA MET A 6 2.36 11.92 31.14
C MET A 6 2.76 13.31 31.67
N GLN A 7 2.39 14.36 30.95
CA GLN A 7 2.64 15.74 31.36
C GLN A 7 2.00 16.06 32.73
N TRP A 8 0.70 15.77 32.86
CA TRP A 8 -0.04 16.07 34.09
C TRP A 8 0.49 15.29 35.30
N VAL A 9 0.85 14.03 35.10
CA VAL A 9 1.44 13.21 36.17
C VAL A 9 2.81 13.81 36.62
N ILE A 10 3.67 14.18 35.68
CA ILE A 10 5.01 14.70 36.02
C ILE A 10 4.90 16.10 36.64
N ASP A 11 4.16 17.01 36.03
CA ASP A 11 4.15 18.43 36.44
C ASP A 11 3.28 18.71 37.67
N HIS A 12 2.24 17.90 37.92
CA HIS A 12 1.31 18.13 39.01
C HIS A 12 1.42 17.05 40.10
N VAL A 13 1.23 15.75 39.70
CA VAL A 13 1.16 14.68 40.71
C VAL A 13 2.48 14.42 41.39
N VAL A 14 3.58 14.32 40.63
CA VAL A 14 4.91 14.03 41.18
C VAL A 14 5.41 15.22 42.03
N VAL A 15 5.14 16.43 41.58
CA VAL A 15 5.57 17.66 42.31
C VAL A 15 4.79 17.86 43.63
N THR A 16 3.47 17.57 43.62
CA THR A 16 2.61 17.77 44.80
C THR A 16 2.54 16.55 45.71
N GLY A 17 2.89 15.35 45.21
CA GLY A 17 2.76 14.08 45.93
C GLY A 17 1.30 13.63 46.15
N ASP A 18 0.36 14.19 45.39
CA ASP A 18 -1.08 13.92 45.52
C ASP A 18 -1.49 12.57 44.91
N ARG A 19 -1.65 11.55 45.78
CA ARG A 19 -2.08 10.18 45.35
C ARG A 19 -3.53 10.13 44.88
N ASN A 20 -4.40 11.03 45.40
CA ASN A 20 -5.81 11.04 44.98
C ASN A 20 -5.96 11.59 43.57
N LEU A 21 -5.21 12.64 43.24
CA LEU A 21 -5.13 13.18 41.90
C LEU A 21 -4.58 12.13 40.92
N LEU A 22 -3.56 11.35 41.33
CA LEU A 22 -3.01 10.27 40.54
C LEU A 22 -4.07 9.22 40.20
N ALA A 23 -4.84 8.76 41.20
CA ALA A 23 -5.88 7.77 41.02
C ALA A 23 -7.01 8.28 40.07
N THR A 24 -7.41 9.54 40.25
CA THR A 24 -8.44 10.18 39.41
C THR A 24 -8.00 10.28 37.96
N LEU A 25 -6.75 10.75 37.71
CA LEU A 25 -6.18 10.80 36.37
C LEU A 25 -6.05 9.42 35.74
N ALA A 26 -5.56 8.43 36.49
CA ALA A 26 -5.42 7.06 36.00
C ALA A 26 -6.78 6.48 35.58
N LEU A 27 -7.85 6.64 36.36
CA LEU A 27 -9.20 6.21 36.03
C LEU A 27 -9.73 6.92 34.77
N GLY A 28 -9.60 8.26 34.72
CA GLY A 28 -10.07 9.06 33.57
C GLY A 28 -9.38 8.66 32.28
N PHE A 29 -8.05 8.53 32.31
CA PHE A 29 -7.28 8.14 31.10
C PHE A 29 -7.47 6.66 30.74
N THR A 30 -7.71 5.78 31.70
CA THR A 30 -8.10 4.39 31.41
C THR A 30 -9.44 4.33 30.68
N LEU A 31 -10.43 5.10 31.12
CA LEU A 31 -11.73 5.22 30.43
C LEU A 31 -11.55 5.73 28.98
N LEU A 32 -10.77 6.79 28.80
CA LEU A 32 -10.46 7.31 27.47
C LEU A 32 -9.73 6.28 26.59
N LEU A 33 -8.83 5.50 27.16
CA LEU A 33 -8.15 4.41 26.44
C LEU A 33 -9.13 3.32 26.01
N LEU A 34 -10.08 2.93 26.86
CA LEU A 34 -11.11 1.96 26.52
C LEU A 34 -12.00 2.46 25.37
N VAL A 35 -12.44 3.73 25.43
CA VAL A 35 -13.19 4.36 24.33
C VAL A 35 -12.39 4.37 23.05
N GLN A 36 -11.12 4.79 23.10
CA GLN A 36 -10.23 4.83 21.93
C GLN A 36 -10.07 3.43 21.30
N ASN A 37 -9.86 2.39 22.11
CA ASN A 37 -9.73 1.02 21.60
C ASN A 37 -11.03 0.51 21.01
N THR A 38 -12.18 0.80 21.62
CA THR A 38 -13.50 0.44 21.09
C THR A 38 -13.73 1.08 19.72
N VAL A 39 -13.44 2.38 19.57
CA VAL A 39 -13.52 3.08 18.28
C VAL A 39 -12.57 2.46 17.25
N SER A 40 -11.34 2.10 17.65
CA SER A 40 -10.36 1.45 16.78
C SER A 40 -10.86 0.09 16.28
N VAL A 41 -11.45 -0.72 17.15
CA VAL A 41 -12.06 -2.02 16.76
C VAL A 41 -13.20 -1.81 15.78
N MET A 42 -14.10 -0.85 16.05
CA MET A 42 -15.21 -0.52 15.13
C MET A 42 -14.69 -0.06 13.76
N GLN A 43 -13.68 0.79 13.73
CA GLN A 43 -13.04 1.22 12.48
C GLN A 43 -12.43 0.05 11.70
N GLY A 44 -11.73 -0.85 12.38
CA GLY A 44 -11.18 -2.07 11.78
C GLY A 44 -12.26 -2.97 11.20
N TRP A 45 -13.35 -3.18 11.95
CA TRP A 45 -14.47 -4.00 11.50
C TRP A 45 -15.20 -3.41 10.29
N LEU A 46 -15.51 -2.11 10.33
CA LEU A 46 -16.12 -1.40 9.19
C LEU A 46 -15.21 -1.42 7.97
N GLY A 47 -13.91 -1.18 8.15
CA GLY A 47 -12.92 -1.22 7.08
C GLY A 47 -12.82 -2.60 6.44
N MET A 48 -12.82 -3.67 7.23
CA MET A 48 -12.82 -5.05 6.75
C MET A 48 -14.07 -5.35 5.92
N HIS A 49 -15.25 -5.02 6.44
CA HIS A 49 -16.52 -5.28 5.75
C HIS A 49 -16.60 -4.53 4.42
N PHE A 50 -16.25 -3.24 4.43
CA PHE A 50 -16.22 -2.40 3.23
C PHE A 50 -15.22 -2.92 2.20
N SER A 51 -14.00 -3.27 2.64
CA SER A 51 -12.96 -3.84 1.78
C SER A 51 -13.40 -5.14 1.12
N THR A 52 -14.01 -6.05 1.89
CA THR A 52 -14.47 -7.34 1.37
C THR A 52 -15.58 -7.17 0.34
N THR A 53 -16.57 -6.31 0.62
CA THR A 53 -17.68 -6.05 -0.31
C THR A 53 -17.18 -5.46 -1.63
N LEU A 54 -16.29 -4.46 -1.56
CA LEU A 54 -15.70 -3.89 -2.77
C LEU A 54 -14.85 -4.90 -3.54
N ASN A 55 -14.09 -5.74 -2.84
CA ASN A 55 -13.27 -6.77 -3.49
C ASN A 55 -14.12 -7.74 -4.31
N VAL A 56 -15.22 -8.23 -3.72
CA VAL A 56 -16.14 -9.15 -4.42
C VAL A 56 -16.76 -8.47 -5.63
N GLN A 57 -17.24 -7.23 -5.50
CA GLN A 57 -17.85 -6.49 -6.61
C GLN A 57 -16.86 -6.24 -7.74
N TRP A 58 -15.65 -5.77 -7.43
CA TRP A 58 -14.63 -5.48 -8.43
C TRP A 58 -14.16 -6.72 -9.16
N LYS A 59 -13.88 -7.80 -8.43
CA LYS A 59 -13.50 -9.09 -9.05
C LYS A 59 -14.61 -9.64 -9.95
N SER A 60 -15.86 -9.57 -9.50
CA SER A 60 -17.00 -10.00 -10.28
C SER A 60 -17.11 -9.21 -11.60
N ASN A 61 -17.01 -7.87 -11.52
CA ASN A 61 -17.09 -7.01 -12.69
C ASN A 61 -15.94 -7.25 -13.68
N VAL A 62 -14.69 -7.34 -13.15
CA VAL A 62 -13.51 -7.59 -14.00
C VAL A 62 -13.56 -9.01 -14.60
N PHE A 63 -14.01 -10.00 -13.84
CA PHE A 63 -14.17 -11.36 -14.36
C PHE A 63 -15.25 -11.44 -15.45
N LYS A 64 -16.39 -10.77 -15.25
CA LYS A 64 -17.42 -10.65 -16.29
C LYS A 64 -16.83 -10.01 -17.54
N ARG A 65 -16.16 -8.86 -17.42
CA ARG A 65 -15.52 -8.19 -18.56
C ARG A 65 -14.48 -9.08 -19.25
N LEU A 66 -13.72 -9.88 -18.48
CA LEU A 66 -12.75 -10.82 -19.04
C LEU A 66 -13.42 -11.91 -19.89
N ILE A 67 -14.58 -12.43 -19.47
CA ILE A 67 -15.32 -13.45 -20.24
C ILE A 67 -15.90 -12.85 -21.53
N ASP A 68 -16.32 -11.59 -21.49
CA ASP A 68 -16.91 -10.89 -22.63
C ASP A 68 -15.87 -10.44 -23.68
N LEU A 69 -14.55 -10.68 -23.45
CA LEU A 69 -13.49 -10.35 -24.41
C LEU A 69 -13.45 -11.36 -25.57
N PRO A 70 -13.10 -10.89 -26.79
CA PRO A 70 -13.01 -11.76 -27.95
C PRO A 70 -11.92 -12.82 -27.83
N THR A 71 -12.10 -13.98 -28.46
CA THR A 71 -11.15 -15.11 -28.44
C THR A 71 -9.73 -14.71 -28.86
N ASP A 72 -9.61 -13.77 -29.79
CA ASP A 72 -8.35 -13.21 -30.26
C ASP A 72 -7.50 -12.56 -29.13
N TYR A 73 -8.14 -12.02 -28.11
CA TYR A 73 -7.45 -11.49 -26.94
C TYR A 73 -6.64 -12.57 -26.22
N PHE A 74 -7.25 -13.75 -26.06
CA PHE A 74 -6.63 -14.89 -25.37
C PHE A 74 -5.60 -15.60 -26.24
N ALA A 75 -5.82 -15.68 -27.56
CA ALA A 75 -4.89 -16.31 -28.50
C ALA A 75 -3.52 -15.59 -28.56
N LYS A 76 -3.51 -14.28 -28.37
CA LYS A 76 -2.31 -13.44 -28.43
C LYS A 76 -1.55 -13.33 -27.09
N ARG A 77 -2.07 -13.90 -26.01
CA ARG A 77 -1.51 -13.73 -24.64
C ARG A 77 -1.30 -15.05 -23.91
N HIS A 78 -0.27 -15.10 -23.10
CA HIS A 78 -0.03 -16.25 -22.23
C HIS A 78 -1.03 -16.27 -21.07
N LEU A 79 -1.53 -17.43 -20.69
CA LEU A 79 -2.48 -17.60 -19.59
C LEU A 79 -1.98 -16.96 -18.28
N GLY A 80 -0.67 -17.09 -18.00
CA GLY A 80 -0.07 -16.50 -16.80
C GLY A 80 -0.12 -14.98 -16.78
N ASP A 81 -0.05 -14.33 -17.94
CA ASP A 81 -0.20 -12.87 -18.05
C ASP A 81 -1.65 -12.46 -17.74
N VAL A 82 -2.63 -13.17 -18.29
CA VAL A 82 -4.05 -12.93 -18.01
C VAL A 82 -4.36 -13.07 -16.51
N VAL A 83 -3.87 -14.16 -15.88
CA VAL A 83 -4.04 -14.40 -14.44
C VAL A 83 -3.35 -13.32 -13.60
N SER A 84 -2.14 -12.90 -13.98
CA SER A 84 -1.41 -11.83 -13.31
C SER A 84 -2.14 -10.48 -13.40
N ARG A 85 -2.75 -10.17 -14.55
CA ARG A 85 -3.56 -8.96 -14.77
C ARG A 85 -4.83 -8.99 -13.93
N PHE A 86 -5.51 -10.14 -13.86
CA PHE A 86 -6.65 -10.31 -12.98
C PHE A 86 -6.26 -10.14 -11.49
N GLY A 87 -5.11 -10.69 -11.09
CA GLY A 87 -4.56 -10.49 -9.73
C GLY A 87 -4.22 -9.03 -9.37
N ALA A 88 -4.00 -8.16 -10.38
CA ALA A 88 -3.80 -6.74 -10.14
C ALA A 88 -5.01 -6.06 -9.48
N VAL A 89 -6.22 -6.60 -9.66
CA VAL A 89 -7.45 -6.12 -9.00
C VAL A 89 -7.30 -6.15 -7.48
N ASP A 90 -6.72 -7.23 -6.93
CA ASP A 90 -6.48 -7.34 -5.48
C ASP A 90 -5.53 -6.27 -4.96
N SER A 91 -4.44 -6.03 -5.71
CA SER A 91 -3.46 -5.01 -5.34
C SER A 91 -4.06 -3.60 -5.38
N ILE A 92 -4.85 -3.29 -6.41
CA ILE A 92 -5.49 -1.98 -6.57
C ILE A 92 -6.54 -1.78 -5.49
N GLN A 93 -7.48 -2.72 -5.36
CA GLN A 93 -8.59 -2.61 -4.41
C GLN A 93 -8.08 -2.58 -2.96
N GLY A 94 -7.18 -3.52 -2.62
CA GLY A 94 -6.62 -3.60 -1.26
C GLY A 94 -5.90 -2.31 -0.86
N THR A 95 -5.08 -1.75 -1.76
CA THR A 95 -4.39 -0.49 -1.50
C THR A 95 -5.36 0.69 -1.41
N LEU A 96 -6.31 0.84 -2.33
CA LEU A 96 -7.25 1.96 -2.31
C LEU A 96 -8.11 1.95 -1.04
N THR A 97 -8.64 0.78 -0.66
CA THR A 97 -9.50 0.67 0.51
C THR A 97 -8.74 0.92 1.80
N SER A 98 -7.57 0.28 1.98
CA SER A 98 -6.75 0.49 3.19
C SER A 98 -6.24 1.92 3.28
N THR A 99 -5.81 2.48 2.14
CA THR A 99 -5.21 3.81 2.06
C THR A 99 -6.21 4.91 2.40
N PHE A 100 -7.46 4.81 1.97
CA PHE A 100 -8.46 5.86 2.21
C PHE A 100 -8.67 6.15 3.71
N PHE A 101 -8.93 5.12 4.50
CA PHE A 101 -9.10 5.27 5.94
C PHE A 101 -7.84 5.77 6.64
N VAL A 102 -6.68 5.24 6.24
CA VAL A 102 -5.39 5.64 6.80
C VAL A 102 -5.06 7.09 6.47
N LEU A 103 -5.31 7.55 5.24
CA LEU A 103 -5.10 8.94 4.84
C LEU A 103 -5.94 9.90 5.66
N VAL A 104 -7.25 9.66 5.77
CA VAL A 104 -8.16 10.56 6.50
C VAL A 104 -7.76 10.65 7.97
N LEU A 105 -7.58 9.50 8.64
CA LEU A 105 -7.27 9.47 10.07
C LEU A 105 -5.88 10.04 10.39
N ASN A 106 -4.88 9.68 9.58
CA ASN A 106 -3.52 10.18 9.80
C ASN A 106 -3.41 11.67 9.50
N SER A 107 -4.08 12.18 8.44
CA SER A 107 -4.09 13.60 8.13
C SER A 107 -4.72 14.42 9.25
N LEU A 108 -5.90 14.02 9.75
CA LEU A 108 -6.57 14.70 10.85
C LEU A 108 -5.72 14.70 12.12
N THR A 109 -5.14 13.53 12.47
CA THR A 109 -4.29 13.40 13.64
C THR A 109 -2.98 14.20 13.48
N ALA A 110 -2.38 14.20 12.28
CA ALA A 110 -1.17 14.95 12.01
C ALA A 110 -1.40 16.47 12.14
N VAL A 111 -2.49 16.98 11.57
CA VAL A 111 -2.85 18.41 11.72
C VAL A 111 -3.06 18.76 13.19
N PHE A 112 -3.83 17.96 13.91
CA PHE A 112 -4.09 18.22 15.34
C PHE A 112 -2.80 18.19 16.17
N THR A 113 -1.95 17.17 15.99
CA THR A 113 -0.67 17.08 16.72
C THR A 113 0.30 18.20 16.32
N PHE A 114 0.30 18.63 15.05
CA PHE A 114 1.13 19.74 14.60
C PHE A 114 0.72 21.07 15.25
N VAL A 115 -0.59 21.34 15.31
CA VAL A 115 -1.11 22.54 16.01
C VAL A 115 -0.72 22.52 17.49
N LEU A 116 -0.87 21.38 18.16
CA LEU A 116 -0.43 21.25 19.55
C LEU A 116 1.07 21.51 19.70
N MET A 117 1.90 20.97 18.84
CA MET A 117 3.35 21.17 18.89
C MET A 117 3.72 22.65 18.70
N ILE A 118 3.04 23.39 17.84
CA ILE A 118 3.25 24.85 17.68
C ILE A 118 2.91 25.59 18.97
N VAL A 119 1.82 25.22 19.65
CA VAL A 119 1.42 25.82 20.93
C VAL A 119 2.47 25.57 22.01
N TYR A 120 3.10 24.40 22.04
CA TYR A 120 4.17 24.07 22.99
C TYR A 120 5.47 24.83 22.69
N SER A 121 5.95 24.76 21.44
CA SER A 121 7.18 25.46 21.01
C SER A 121 7.24 25.59 19.49
N PRO A 122 7.08 26.81 18.95
CA PRO A 122 7.24 27.05 17.52
C PRO A 122 8.64 26.71 17.00
N ILE A 123 9.68 26.96 17.81
CA ILE A 123 11.09 26.73 17.41
C ILE A 123 11.35 25.23 17.22
N LEU A 124 10.99 24.40 18.19
CA LEU A 124 11.19 22.95 18.10
C LEU A 124 10.29 22.35 16.99
N THR A 125 9.08 22.87 16.82
CA THR A 125 8.18 22.44 15.74
C THR A 125 8.74 22.80 14.37
N GLY A 126 9.37 23.95 14.22
CA GLY A 126 10.08 24.34 13.00
C GLY A 126 11.22 23.37 12.65
N LEU A 127 11.97 22.90 13.64
CA LEU A 127 13.02 21.88 13.42
C LEU A 127 12.43 20.53 12.99
N VAL A 128 11.32 20.10 13.60
CA VAL A 128 10.61 18.88 13.17
C VAL A 128 10.10 19.04 11.75
N ALA A 129 9.51 20.18 11.40
CA ALA A 129 9.05 20.46 10.04
C ALA A 129 10.19 20.44 9.02
N ALA A 130 11.35 21.03 9.34
CA ALA A 130 12.55 20.98 8.50
C ALA A 130 13.03 19.53 8.27
N THR A 131 13.06 18.72 9.33
CA THR A 131 13.41 17.29 9.23
C THR A 131 12.45 16.55 8.28
N LEU A 132 11.15 16.84 8.35
CA LEU A 132 10.16 16.25 7.48
C LEU A 132 10.31 16.65 6.02
N VAL A 133 10.67 17.90 5.75
CA VAL A 133 10.96 18.35 4.36
C VAL A 133 12.11 17.53 3.77
N VAL A 134 13.19 17.34 4.55
CA VAL A 134 14.32 16.50 4.13
C VAL A 134 13.88 15.06 3.93
N TYR A 135 13.07 14.50 4.83
CA TYR A 135 12.51 13.16 4.67
C TYR A 135 11.71 12.99 3.38
N ILE A 136 10.81 13.93 3.09
CA ILE A 136 9.98 13.90 1.87
C ILE A 136 10.89 13.99 0.63
N ALA A 137 11.91 14.84 0.64
CA ALA A 137 12.86 14.95 -0.46
C ALA A 137 13.62 13.63 -0.70
N VAL A 138 14.14 13.00 0.35
CA VAL A 138 14.80 11.68 0.27
C VAL A 138 13.84 10.63 -0.27
N ARG A 139 12.60 10.61 0.19
CA ARG A 139 11.57 9.67 -0.26
C ARG A 139 11.22 9.86 -1.73
N TRP A 140 11.15 11.11 -2.18
CA TRP A 140 10.89 11.42 -3.58
C TRP A 140 12.01 10.94 -4.51
N VAL A 141 13.25 11.16 -4.11
CA VAL A 141 14.43 10.66 -4.87
C VAL A 141 14.45 9.13 -4.90
N ALA A 142 14.15 8.47 -3.77
CA ALA A 142 14.10 7.01 -3.67
C ALA A 142 12.94 6.37 -4.45
N TYR A 143 11.92 7.13 -4.83
CA TYR A 143 10.76 6.61 -5.56
C TYR A 143 11.13 6.04 -6.93
N TYR A 144 11.98 6.74 -7.72
CA TYR A 144 12.31 6.33 -9.08
C TYR A 144 13.04 4.97 -9.15
N PRO A 145 14.13 4.74 -8.40
CA PRO A 145 14.80 3.45 -8.41
C PRO A 145 13.89 2.34 -7.85
N LEU A 146 13.07 2.63 -6.84
CA LEU A 146 12.11 1.68 -6.29
C LEU A 146 11.06 1.27 -7.32
N ARG A 147 10.49 2.24 -8.06
CA ARG A 147 9.51 1.97 -9.12
C ARG A 147 10.10 1.05 -10.19
N ARG A 148 11.30 1.35 -10.70
CA ARG A 148 11.98 0.52 -11.72
C ARG A 148 12.21 -0.90 -11.24
N ALA A 149 12.78 -1.06 -10.04
CA ALA A 149 13.05 -2.37 -9.47
C ALA A 149 11.74 -3.18 -9.25
N THR A 150 10.66 -2.52 -8.85
CA THR A 150 9.35 -3.16 -8.69
C THR A 150 8.77 -3.58 -10.03
N GLU A 151 8.86 -2.74 -11.05
CA GLU A 151 8.41 -3.05 -12.41
C GLU A 151 9.13 -4.27 -12.98
N GLU A 152 10.47 -4.30 -12.88
CA GLU A 152 11.28 -5.45 -13.29
C GLU A 152 10.88 -6.73 -12.54
N ASN A 153 10.68 -6.65 -11.23
CA ASN A 153 10.25 -7.79 -10.42
C ASN A 153 8.88 -8.31 -10.87
N ILE A 154 7.93 -7.44 -11.16
CA ILE A 154 6.60 -7.83 -11.66
C ILE A 154 6.71 -8.55 -13.01
N ILE A 155 7.57 -8.08 -13.91
CA ILE A 155 7.78 -8.69 -15.24
C ILE A 155 8.40 -10.10 -15.08
N HIS A 156 9.45 -10.24 -14.25
CA HIS A 156 10.09 -11.53 -14.03
C HIS A 156 9.16 -12.53 -13.33
N ALA A 157 8.39 -12.09 -12.33
CA ALA A 157 7.40 -12.92 -11.67
C ALA A 157 6.31 -13.41 -12.63
N ALA A 158 5.84 -12.55 -13.54
CA ALA A 158 4.86 -12.94 -14.55
C ALA A 158 5.43 -13.98 -15.53
N LYS A 159 6.68 -13.83 -15.99
CA LYS A 159 7.36 -14.81 -16.86
C LYS A 159 7.51 -16.17 -16.17
N GLN A 160 7.97 -16.17 -14.91
CA GLN A 160 8.14 -17.38 -14.10
C GLN A 160 6.79 -18.09 -13.91
N SER A 161 5.74 -17.37 -13.59
CA SER A 161 4.38 -17.91 -13.42
C SER A 161 3.81 -18.47 -14.72
N SER A 162 4.00 -17.78 -15.84
CA SER A 162 3.57 -18.26 -17.17
C SER A 162 4.27 -19.56 -17.54
N TYR A 163 5.59 -19.66 -17.35
CA TYR A 163 6.35 -20.85 -17.64
C TYR A 163 5.92 -22.05 -16.76
N PHE A 164 5.63 -21.80 -15.48
CA PHE A 164 5.09 -22.81 -14.58
C PHE A 164 3.76 -23.35 -15.07
N MET A 165 2.80 -22.47 -15.37
CA MET A 165 1.47 -22.87 -15.85
C MET A 165 1.54 -23.62 -17.19
N GLU A 166 2.38 -23.17 -18.12
CA GLU A 166 2.60 -23.86 -19.40
C GLU A 166 3.15 -25.29 -19.18
N THR A 167 4.10 -25.42 -18.26
CA THR A 167 4.70 -26.74 -17.92
C THR A 167 3.66 -27.69 -17.32
N VAL A 168 2.80 -27.19 -16.41
CA VAL A 168 1.73 -28.00 -15.81
C VAL A 168 0.68 -28.37 -16.85
N ARG A 169 0.28 -27.43 -17.73
CA ARG A 169 -0.67 -27.67 -18.83
C ARG A 169 -0.14 -28.73 -19.81
N GLY A 170 1.15 -28.67 -20.13
CA GLY A 170 1.82 -29.62 -21.04
C GLY A 170 2.43 -30.84 -20.34
N ILE A 171 2.08 -31.19 -19.11
CA ILE A 171 2.77 -32.19 -18.28
C ILE A 171 2.82 -33.58 -18.95
N ARG A 172 1.81 -33.96 -19.71
CA ARG A 172 1.81 -35.22 -20.47
C ARG A 172 2.95 -35.26 -21.47
N ALA A 173 3.12 -34.22 -22.28
CA ALA A 173 4.19 -34.13 -23.26
C ALA A 173 5.57 -34.08 -22.56
N VAL A 174 5.70 -33.29 -21.48
CA VAL A 174 6.94 -33.22 -20.69
C VAL A 174 7.36 -34.62 -20.20
N LYS A 175 6.41 -35.41 -19.69
CA LYS A 175 6.69 -36.78 -19.21
C LYS A 175 6.97 -37.76 -20.36
N GLN A 176 6.18 -37.72 -21.44
CA GLN A 176 6.37 -38.60 -22.58
C GLN A 176 7.72 -38.41 -23.28
N PHE A 177 8.18 -37.17 -23.42
CA PHE A 177 9.46 -36.86 -24.07
C PHE A 177 10.64 -36.79 -23.12
N GLY A 178 10.47 -37.13 -21.83
CA GLY A 178 11.55 -37.10 -20.84
C GLY A 178 12.14 -35.70 -20.59
N LYS A 179 11.39 -34.61 -20.88
CA LYS A 179 11.85 -33.23 -20.81
C LYS A 179 11.77 -32.60 -19.41
N GLY A 180 11.46 -33.37 -18.38
CA GLY A 180 11.36 -32.93 -16.99
C GLY A 180 12.58 -32.15 -16.49
N PRO A 181 13.81 -32.69 -16.59
CA PRO A 181 15.01 -31.98 -16.13
C PRO A 181 15.25 -30.64 -16.84
N GLN A 182 14.99 -30.59 -18.15
CA GLN A 182 15.15 -29.35 -18.94
C GLN A 182 14.13 -28.28 -18.51
N ARG A 183 12.84 -28.67 -18.32
CA ARG A 183 11.79 -27.75 -17.85
C ARG A 183 12.07 -27.27 -16.43
N TYR A 184 12.57 -28.15 -15.55
CA TYR A 184 12.97 -27.76 -14.20
C TYR A 184 14.11 -26.75 -14.21
N SER A 185 15.18 -27.01 -14.98
CA SER A 185 16.33 -26.10 -15.09
C SER A 185 15.95 -24.73 -15.61
N ALA A 186 15.12 -24.67 -16.67
CA ALA A 186 14.63 -23.42 -17.22
C ALA A 186 13.74 -22.65 -16.24
N TRP A 187 12.83 -23.33 -15.54
CA TRP A 187 12.00 -22.70 -14.51
C TRP A 187 12.83 -22.18 -13.34
N MET A 188 13.86 -22.95 -12.92
CA MET A 188 14.79 -22.53 -11.86
C MET A 188 15.54 -21.24 -12.25
N GLY A 189 15.95 -21.08 -13.51
CA GLY A 189 16.54 -19.84 -14.01
C GLY A 189 15.59 -18.65 -13.84
N LEU A 190 14.33 -18.79 -14.29
CA LEU A 190 13.31 -17.74 -14.14
C LEU A 190 12.97 -17.43 -12.67
N LEU A 191 12.99 -18.45 -11.80
CA LEU A 191 12.81 -18.27 -10.36
C LEU A 191 13.95 -17.45 -9.76
N VAL A 192 15.21 -17.77 -10.11
CA VAL A 192 16.40 -17.05 -9.64
C VAL A 192 16.34 -15.57 -10.09
N ASP A 193 15.94 -15.31 -11.33
CA ASP A 193 15.76 -13.93 -11.84
C ASP A 193 14.69 -13.17 -11.02
N THR A 194 13.56 -13.82 -10.74
CA THR A 194 12.50 -13.24 -9.91
C THR A 194 12.98 -12.94 -8.49
N VAL A 195 13.72 -13.87 -7.89
CA VAL A 195 14.31 -13.67 -6.55
C VAL A 195 15.32 -12.53 -6.56
N ASN A 196 16.22 -12.46 -7.55
CA ASN A 196 17.24 -11.41 -7.64
C ASN A 196 16.62 -10.01 -7.81
N THR A 197 15.59 -9.87 -8.65
CA THR A 197 14.87 -8.60 -8.79
C THR A 197 14.11 -8.25 -7.51
N GLY A 198 13.51 -9.23 -6.83
CA GLY A 198 12.88 -9.05 -5.52
C GLY A 198 13.87 -8.61 -4.44
N LEU A 199 15.08 -9.20 -4.41
CA LEU A 199 16.16 -8.78 -3.52
C LEU A 199 16.61 -7.34 -3.78
N THR A 200 16.58 -6.89 -5.03
CA THR A 200 16.90 -5.49 -5.37
C THR A 200 15.91 -4.53 -4.74
N VAL A 201 14.61 -4.84 -4.81
CA VAL A 201 13.54 -4.06 -4.15
C VAL A 201 13.76 -4.03 -2.62
N GLN A 202 14.06 -5.19 -2.02
CA GLN A 202 14.30 -5.29 -0.57
C GLN A 202 15.56 -4.50 -0.14
N LYS A 203 16.66 -4.59 -0.89
CA LYS A 203 17.89 -3.82 -0.61
C LYS A 203 17.63 -2.32 -0.62
N LEU A 204 16.89 -1.81 -1.62
CA LEU A 204 16.48 -0.41 -1.66
C LEU A 204 15.63 -0.04 -0.43
N GLY A 205 14.73 -0.91 -0.02
CA GLY A 205 13.93 -0.73 1.21
C GLY A 205 14.80 -0.66 2.47
N ILE A 206 15.83 -1.51 2.60
CA ILE A 206 16.75 -1.52 3.74
C ILE A 206 17.56 -0.22 3.79
N TRP A 207 18.15 0.21 2.66
CA TRP A 207 18.93 1.45 2.61
C TRP A 207 18.08 2.68 2.89
N PHE A 208 16.88 2.73 2.35
CA PHE A 208 15.92 3.79 2.67
C PHE A 208 15.53 3.78 4.15
N GLY A 209 15.26 2.60 4.72
CA GLY A 209 14.95 2.44 6.13
C GLY A 209 16.10 2.90 7.04
N LEU A 210 17.36 2.62 6.67
CA LEU A 210 18.54 3.10 7.38
C LEU A 210 18.65 4.63 7.32
N ALA A 211 18.52 5.21 6.13
CA ALA A 211 18.56 6.67 5.95
C ALA A 211 17.50 7.37 6.80
N ASN A 212 16.29 6.81 6.81
CA ASN A 212 15.17 7.30 7.59
C ASN A 212 15.45 7.25 9.11
N LYS A 213 15.95 6.10 9.61
CA LYS A 213 16.30 5.94 11.02
C LYS A 213 17.41 6.91 11.45
N LEU A 214 18.41 7.13 10.61
CA LEU A 214 19.48 8.08 10.89
C LEU A 214 18.96 9.52 10.91
N LEU A 215 18.17 9.92 9.93
CA LEU A 215 17.59 11.26 9.84
C LEU A 215 16.74 11.60 11.07
N PHE A 216 15.76 10.76 11.40
CA PHE A 216 14.90 10.99 12.56
C PHE A 216 15.65 10.79 13.89
N GLY A 217 16.62 9.88 13.94
CA GLY A 217 17.45 9.66 15.12
C GLY A 217 18.33 10.87 15.46
N LEU A 218 19.02 11.44 14.47
CA LEU A 218 19.84 12.64 14.65
C LEU A 218 18.97 13.85 15.00
N ALA A 219 17.84 14.02 14.31
CA ALA A 219 16.89 15.08 14.64
C ALA A 219 16.34 14.92 16.08
N ASN A 220 16.08 13.69 16.52
CA ASN A 220 15.62 13.43 17.88
C ASN A 220 16.65 13.85 18.94
N ILE A 221 17.92 13.50 18.71
CA ILE A 221 19.01 13.90 19.62
C ILE A 221 19.11 15.44 19.70
N LEU A 222 19.07 16.12 18.54
CA LEU A 222 19.13 17.58 18.48
C LEU A 222 17.94 18.24 19.19
N ILE A 223 16.73 17.73 18.98
CA ILE A 223 15.51 18.23 19.61
C ILE A 223 15.57 18.03 21.15
N ILE A 224 16.00 16.85 21.60
CA ILE A 224 16.16 16.59 23.03
C ILE A 224 17.20 17.55 23.64
N TYR A 225 18.33 17.77 22.98
CA TYR A 225 19.35 18.68 23.43
C TYR A 225 18.83 20.12 23.61
N LEU A 226 18.14 20.64 22.59
CA LEU A 226 17.56 21.98 22.63
C LEU A 226 16.43 22.09 23.67
N ALA A 227 15.55 21.12 23.73
CA ALA A 227 14.44 21.12 24.67
C ALA A 227 14.90 20.93 26.11
N ALA A 228 15.95 20.15 26.37
CA ALA A 228 16.56 20.04 27.68
C ALA A 228 17.21 21.38 28.11
N GLY A 229 17.86 22.11 27.18
CA GLY A 229 18.32 23.46 27.42
C GLY A 229 17.19 24.38 27.87
N MET A 230 16.05 24.35 27.19
CA MET A 230 14.86 25.14 27.57
C MET A 230 14.30 24.77 28.96
N VAL A 231 14.47 23.50 29.37
CA VAL A 231 14.11 23.09 30.76
C VAL A 231 15.09 23.65 31.77
N LEU A 232 16.39 23.63 31.49
CA LEU A 232 17.43 24.20 32.38
C LEU A 232 17.27 25.70 32.51
N ASP A 233 16.84 26.39 31.46
CA ASP A 233 16.58 27.84 31.46
C ASP A 233 15.22 28.20 32.12
N GLY A 234 14.45 27.20 32.60
CA GLY A 234 13.15 27.40 33.25
C GLY A 234 12.00 27.77 32.31
N VAL A 235 12.21 27.69 31.01
CA VAL A 235 11.17 27.97 29.98
C VAL A 235 10.18 26.79 29.85
N PHE A 236 10.69 25.58 30.04
CA PHE A 236 9.88 24.34 29.96
C PHE A 236 9.87 23.62 31.30
N THR A 237 8.76 22.90 31.57
CA THR A 237 8.76 21.87 32.61
C THR A 237 9.21 20.53 32.02
N VAL A 238 9.60 19.60 32.87
CA VAL A 238 9.97 18.25 32.46
C VAL A 238 8.77 17.53 31.81
N GLY A 239 7.56 17.76 32.31
CA GLY A 239 6.34 17.19 31.75
C GLY A 239 6.02 17.74 30.35
N VAL A 240 6.23 19.04 30.11
CA VAL A 240 6.10 19.68 28.79
C VAL A 240 7.11 19.09 27.81
N LEU A 241 8.36 18.85 28.21
CA LEU A 241 9.38 18.20 27.40
C LEU A 241 8.90 16.79 26.96
N MET A 242 8.45 15.99 27.93
CA MET A 242 7.99 14.61 27.65
C MET A 242 6.75 14.61 26.75
N ALA A 243 5.80 15.52 26.97
CA ALA A 243 4.62 15.65 26.11
C ALA A 243 5.00 16.05 24.67
N PHE A 244 5.92 17.02 24.53
CA PHE A 244 6.39 17.45 23.21
C PHE A 244 7.06 16.29 22.43
N LEU A 245 7.95 15.53 23.07
CA LEU A 245 8.60 14.38 22.44
C LEU A 245 7.60 13.29 22.04
N ALA A 246 6.57 13.07 22.86
CA ALA A 246 5.52 12.11 22.53
C ALA A 246 4.65 12.59 21.35
N TYR A 247 4.27 13.90 21.30
CA TYR A 247 3.57 14.47 20.14
C TYR A 247 4.42 14.45 18.89
N LYS A 248 5.71 14.78 19.00
CA LYS A 248 6.67 14.69 17.90
C LYS A 248 6.69 13.27 17.32
N GLY A 249 6.89 12.25 18.16
CA GLY A 249 6.91 10.86 17.69
C GLY A 249 5.61 10.45 17.02
N GLN A 250 4.46 10.89 17.55
CA GLN A 250 3.15 10.65 16.97
C GLN A 250 2.99 11.34 15.60
N PHE A 251 3.39 12.61 15.50
CA PHE A 251 3.36 13.39 14.27
C PHE A 251 4.26 12.80 13.19
N GLU A 252 5.53 12.49 13.51
CA GLU A 252 6.48 11.86 12.59
C GLU A 252 5.96 10.52 12.06
N GLY A 253 5.40 9.68 12.93
CA GLY A 253 4.79 8.41 12.55
C GLY A 253 3.59 8.57 11.61
N ARG A 254 2.72 9.58 11.85
CA ARG A 254 1.57 9.86 11.00
C ARG A 254 1.97 10.40 9.63
N ILE A 255 2.91 11.35 9.60
CA ILE A 255 3.42 11.88 8.33
C ILE A 255 4.20 10.81 7.55
N GLY A 256 5.03 10.01 8.23
CA GLY A 256 5.71 8.87 7.59
C GLY A 256 4.72 7.93 6.92
N SER A 257 3.64 7.56 7.62
CA SER A 257 2.57 6.74 7.07
C SER A 257 1.87 7.40 5.87
N LEU A 258 1.59 8.71 5.92
CA LEU A 258 0.99 9.45 4.80
C LEU A 258 1.89 9.44 3.56
N VAL A 259 3.18 9.64 3.73
CA VAL A 259 4.18 9.61 2.64
C VAL A 259 4.27 8.21 2.05
N ASP A 260 4.29 7.17 2.88
CA ASP A 260 4.30 5.78 2.41
C ASP A 260 3.04 5.41 1.64
N GLN A 261 1.86 5.83 2.10
CA GLN A 261 0.60 5.64 1.39
C GLN A 261 0.58 6.36 0.03
N PHE A 262 1.11 7.59 -0.02
CA PHE A 262 1.23 8.32 -1.28
C PHE A 262 2.13 7.61 -2.29
N VAL A 263 3.26 7.04 -1.83
CA VAL A 263 4.13 6.22 -2.68
C VAL A 263 3.41 4.96 -3.14
N GLN A 264 2.67 4.28 -2.27
CA GLN A 264 1.87 3.10 -2.64
C GLN A 264 0.82 3.42 -3.70
N ILE A 265 0.08 4.54 -3.55
CA ILE A 265 -0.88 5.00 -4.58
C ILE A 265 -0.17 5.23 -5.92
N LYS A 266 0.99 5.89 -5.93
CA LYS A 266 1.76 6.07 -7.16
C LYS A 266 2.24 4.75 -7.77
N MET A 267 2.59 3.75 -6.94
CA MET A 267 2.97 2.42 -7.42
C MET A 267 1.78 1.64 -8.01
N LEU A 268 0.54 1.98 -7.63
CA LEU A 268 -0.65 1.38 -8.25
C LEU A 268 -0.75 1.65 -9.74
N SER A 269 -0.12 2.71 -10.27
CA SER A 269 -0.10 2.96 -11.72
C SER A 269 0.44 1.75 -12.50
N LEU A 270 1.45 1.02 -11.95
CA LEU A 270 2.00 -0.19 -12.57
C LEU A 270 0.97 -1.32 -12.69
N HIS A 271 0.11 -1.46 -11.68
CA HIS A 271 -0.99 -2.43 -11.69
C HIS A 271 -2.17 -1.95 -12.54
N ALA A 272 -2.48 -0.65 -12.49
CA ALA A 272 -3.56 -0.05 -13.25
C ALA A 272 -3.29 -0.08 -14.77
N GLU A 273 -2.07 0.22 -15.23
CA GLU A 273 -1.66 0.13 -16.64
C GLU A 273 -1.85 -1.30 -17.17
N ARG A 274 -1.51 -2.32 -16.35
CA ARG A 274 -1.70 -3.72 -16.74
C ARG A 274 -3.16 -4.15 -16.77
N LEU A 275 -3.97 -3.66 -15.83
CA LEU A 275 -5.40 -3.96 -15.80
C LEU A 275 -6.16 -3.22 -16.90
N ALA A 276 -5.76 -1.99 -17.22
CA ALA A 276 -6.36 -1.16 -18.27
C ALA A 276 -6.35 -1.87 -19.62
N ASP A 277 -5.27 -2.57 -19.96
CA ASP A 277 -5.18 -3.38 -21.18
C ASP A 277 -6.22 -4.53 -21.25
N THR A 278 -6.78 -4.95 -20.12
CA THR A 278 -7.85 -5.95 -20.07
C THR A 278 -9.23 -5.28 -20.08
N VAL A 279 -9.42 -4.22 -19.29
CA VAL A 279 -10.73 -3.62 -19.06
C VAL A 279 -11.14 -2.67 -20.19
N LEU A 280 -10.16 -2.02 -20.87
CA LEU A 280 -10.41 -1.06 -21.95
C LEU A 280 -10.48 -1.68 -23.33
N ASN A 281 -10.21 -2.99 -23.48
CA ASN A 281 -10.45 -3.67 -24.76
C ASN A 281 -11.95 -3.78 -25.04
N GLU A 282 -12.31 -3.67 -26.32
CA GLU A 282 -13.68 -3.86 -26.79
C GLU A 282 -14.15 -5.28 -26.50
N THR A 283 -15.36 -5.42 -26.01
CA THR A 283 -16.01 -6.71 -25.81
C THR A 283 -16.55 -7.25 -27.13
N GLU A 284 -16.78 -8.56 -27.18
CA GLU A 284 -17.33 -9.20 -28.36
C GLU A 284 -18.71 -8.63 -28.75
N SER A 285 -19.53 -8.28 -27.76
CA SER A 285 -20.83 -7.64 -27.98
C SER A 285 -20.75 -6.19 -28.47
N GLU A 286 -19.65 -5.47 -28.17
CA GLU A 286 -19.40 -4.11 -28.67
C GLU A 286 -18.80 -4.13 -30.08
N ALA A 287 -18.06 -5.19 -30.41
CA ALA A 287 -17.43 -5.37 -31.73
C ALA A 287 -18.38 -5.93 -32.80
N THR A 288 -19.42 -6.64 -32.40
CA THR A 288 -20.47 -7.11 -33.30
C THR A 288 -21.58 -6.08 -33.36
N PRO A 289 -21.84 -5.43 -34.52
CA PRO A 289 -23.03 -4.63 -34.67
C PRO A 289 -24.25 -5.51 -34.35
N ASP A 290 -25.23 -4.94 -33.67
CA ASP A 290 -26.54 -5.59 -33.45
C ASP A 290 -27.22 -5.77 -34.81
N VAL A 291 -26.76 -6.74 -35.54
CA VAL A 291 -27.44 -7.23 -36.73
C VAL A 291 -28.63 -8.00 -36.19
N GLY A 292 -29.78 -7.35 -36.15
CA GLY A 292 -31.04 -8.00 -35.75
C GLY A 292 -31.10 -9.38 -36.38
N ILE A 293 -31.36 -10.41 -35.57
CA ILE A 293 -31.51 -11.79 -36.07
C ILE A 293 -32.56 -11.74 -37.16
N PRO A 294 -32.21 -11.98 -38.44
CA PRO A 294 -33.21 -12.00 -39.48
C PRO A 294 -34.19 -13.09 -39.13
N ASP A 295 -35.46 -12.86 -39.40
CA ASP A 295 -36.54 -13.83 -39.22
C ASP A 295 -36.13 -15.10 -39.97
N ILE A 296 -35.75 -16.14 -39.25
CA ILE A 296 -35.21 -17.37 -39.81
C ILE A 296 -36.38 -18.15 -40.33
N SER A 297 -36.61 -18.08 -41.64
CA SER A 297 -37.52 -19.02 -42.35
C SER A 297 -36.92 -20.44 -42.26
N ASP A 298 -37.80 -21.47 -42.26
CA ASP A 298 -37.44 -22.87 -42.04
C ASP A 298 -36.43 -23.46 -43.07
N ASP A 299 -36.10 -22.74 -44.13
CA ASP A 299 -35.09 -23.11 -45.13
C ASP A 299 -33.83 -22.25 -44.97
N ILE A 300 -32.85 -22.74 -44.17
CA ILE A 300 -31.55 -22.09 -44.01
C ILE A 300 -30.59 -22.70 -45.04
N GLU A 301 -30.27 -21.97 -46.10
CA GLU A 301 -29.20 -22.32 -47.03
C GLU A 301 -27.91 -21.55 -46.64
N ILE A 302 -26.84 -22.31 -46.37
CA ILE A 302 -25.50 -21.74 -46.14
C ILE A 302 -24.73 -21.80 -47.44
N SER A 303 -24.63 -20.69 -48.17
CA SER A 303 -23.83 -20.57 -49.39
C SER A 303 -22.47 -19.94 -49.03
N VAL A 304 -21.38 -20.63 -49.37
CA VAL A 304 -20.01 -20.17 -49.16
C VAL A 304 -19.39 -19.88 -50.53
N GLU A 305 -19.36 -18.61 -50.94
CA GLU A 305 -18.81 -18.20 -52.22
C GLU A 305 -17.50 -17.41 -52.04
N ASN A 306 -16.48 -17.77 -52.81
CA ASN A 306 -15.21 -17.06 -52.93
C ASN A 306 -14.44 -16.83 -51.60
N VAL A 307 -14.46 -17.79 -50.68
CA VAL A 307 -13.67 -17.72 -49.45
C VAL A 307 -12.23 -18.14 -49.75
N SER A 308 -11.28 -17.21 -49.60
CA SER A 308 -9.85 -17.49 -49.60
C SER A 308 -9.29 -17.28 -48.20
N PHE A 309 -8.57 -18.26 -47.67
CA PHE A 309 -7.82 -18.15 -46.42
C PHE A 309 -6.39 -17.68 -46.74
N ARG A 310 -5.95 -16.66 -46.05
CA ARG A 310 -4.55 -16.17 -46.04
C ARG A 310 -3.87 -16.48 -44.73
#